data_4d8b7bafd1d9e1ecdf6977bc32358934
#
_entry.id   4d8b7bafd1d9e1ecdf6977bc32358934
#
_cell.length_a   1.000
_cell.length_b   1.000
_cell.length_c   1.000
_cell.angle_alpha   90.00
_cell.angle_beta   90.00
_cell.angle_gamma   90.00
#
_symmetry.space_group_name_H-M   'P 1'
#
loop_
_entity.id
_entity.type
_entity.pdbx_description
1 polymer ?
#
loop_
_entity_poly.entity_id
_entity_poly.type
_entity_poly.pdbx_seq_one_letter_code
_entity_poly.pdbx_strand_id
1 'polypeptide(L)'
;STRELMKQSASDLGRVSPERLRDEIFKMLGGPKPDACMRALEMLGVFPYLMPELSAMKGVTQSEPHIYDVWEHTLSVLGYLEAIIASLRIGYSAEETNDMFTGLLTLRLGRFREQFTAHFANSLNTDRSVRAALFFAALYHDVQKPATRSVDEAGRVRFFDHDVKGAEVASQRGREFNLSNDEIERIEKIIKHHMRFHFFTSRLEGDKQEPSRKAIYRFFRDAGEAGVDLVLVGLADLRGTRGPALTQETWTAALDIARILLENYWERPQETVAPPRLLDGNELMRELNIPPGRIVGQLLEAIREGQATGKISTREEAVAFSREELKKAETG
;
A
#
# COMPACT_ATOMS: atom_id res chain seq x y z
N SER A 1 0.38 -14.54 37.99
CA SER A 1 1.09 -13.31 37.57
C SER A 1 0.16 -12.38 36.82
N THR A 2 0.48 -11.10 36.69
CA THR A 2 -0.30 -10.13 35.90
C THR A 2 -0.55 -10.63 34.47
N ARG A 3 0.45 -11.24 33.84
CA ARG A 3 0.33 -11.84 32.51
C ARG A 3 -0.74 -12.95 32.44
N GLU A 4 -0.83 -13.77 33.46
CA GLU A 4 -1.81 -14.85 33.52
C GLU A 4 -3.24 -14.32 33.68
N LEU A 5 -3.41 -13.29 34.50
CA LEU A 5 -4.70 -12.61 34.63
C LEU A 5 -5.12 -11.94 33.31
N MET A 6 -4.18 -11.30 32.58
CA MET A 6 -4.47 -10.71 31.25
C MET A 6 -4.92 -11.78 30.25
N LYS A 7 -4.26 -12.95 30.22
CA LYS A 7 -4.68 -14.07 29.36
C LYS A 7 -6.07 -14.57 29.70
N GLN A 8 -6.39 -14.72 30.98
CA GLN A 8 -7.69 -15.17 31.45
C GLN A 8 -8.81 -14.16 31.07
N SER A 9 -8.49 -12.86 31.09
CA SER A 9 -9.44 -11.79 30.74
C SER A 9 -9.58 -11.56 29.24
N ALA A 10 -8.78 -12.20 28.38
CA ALA A 10 -8.85 -11.99 26.93
C ALA A 10 -10.25 -12.30 26.34
N SER A 11 -10.96 -13.30 26.87
CA SER A 11 -12.33 -13.65 26.46
C SER A 11 -13.36 -12.56 26.81
N ASP A 12 -13.08 -11.69 27.76
CA ASP A 12 -13.97 -10.58 28.15
C ASP A 12 -13.92 -9.40 27.17
N LEU A 13 -12.98 -9.37 26.22
CA LEU A 13 -12.86 -8.32 25.21
C LEU A 13 -14.13 -8.15 24.37
N GLY A 14 -14.91 -9.22 24.16
CA GLY A 14 -16.19 -9.15 23.50
C GLY A 14 -17.26 -8.28 24.21
N ARG A 15 -17.00 -7.87 25.46
CA ARG A 15 -17.88 -6.96 26.22
C ARG A 15 -17.47 -5.49 26.08
N VAL A 16 -16.31 -5.23 25.48
CA VAL A 16 -15.80 -3.87 25.24
C VAL A 16 -16.35 -3.37 23.92
N SER A 17 -16.74 -2.08 23.86
CA SER A 17 -17.25 -1.52 22.61
C SER A 17 -16.19 -1.55 21.50
N PRO A 18 -16.61 -1.77 20.24
CA PRO A 18 -15.68 -1.81 19.09
C PRO A 18 -14.82 -0.56 18.98
N GLU A 19 -15.37 0.61 19.29
CA GLU A 19 -14.67 1.89 19.22
C GLU A 19 -13.49 1.94 20.20
N ARG A 20 -13.69 1.47 21.43
CA ARG A 20 -12.62 1.43 22.43
C ARG A 20 -11.52 0.45 22.06
N LEU A 21 -11.90 -0.71 21.54
CA LEU A 21 -10.93 -1.70 21.06
C LEU A 21 -10.15 -1.15 19.88
N ARG A 22 -10.84 -0.56 18.90
CA ARG A 22 -10.22 0.15 17.78
C ARG A 22 -9.21 1.19 18.24
N ASP A 23 -9.60 2.09 19.13
CA ASP A 23 -8.76 3.21 19.54
C ASP A 23 -7.47 2.72 20.20
N GLU A 24 -7.54 1.67 21.03
CA GLU A 24 -6.34 1.07 21.61
C GLU A 24 -5.46 0.36 20.56
N ILE A 25 -6.05 -0.38 19.60
CA ILE A 25 -5.30 -1.01 18.51
C ILE A 25 -4.61 0.06 17.64
N PHE A 26 -5.33 1.10 17.24
CA PHE A 26 -4.76 2.17 16.42
C PHE A 26 -3.69 2.98 17.15
N LYS A 27 -3.83 3.17 18.47
CA LYS A 27 -2.79 3.76 19.30
C LYS A 27 -1.52 2.91 19.36
N MET A 28 -1.66 1.58 19.48
CA MET A 28 -0.52 0.65 19.43
C MET A 28 0.15 0.65 18.06
N LEU A 29 -0.62 0.60 16.97
CA LEU A 29 -0.13 0.60 15.59
C LEU A 29 0.51 1.94 15.21
N GLY A 30 -0.04 3.05 15.65
CA GLY A 30 0.53 4.39 15.44
C GLY A 30 1.73 4.71 16.36
N GLY A 31 2.02 3.88 17.33
CA GLY A 31 3.11 4.03 18.29
C GLY A 31 4.49 3.61 17.77
N PRO A 32 5.52 3.67 18.62
CA PRO A 32 6.92 3.49 18.21
C PRO A 32 7.38 2.04 18.02
N LYS A 33 6.60 1.04 18.44
CA LYS A 33 6.94 -0.39 18.35
C LYS A 33 5.71 -1.23 18.02
N PRO A 34 5.11 -1.05 16.85
CA PRO A 34 3.87 -1.73 16.48
C PRO A 34 4.03 -3.26 16.39
N ASP A 35 5.17 -3.76 15.91
CA ASP A 35 5.52 -5.17 15.87
C ASP A 35 5.53 -5.81 17.25
N ALA A 36 6.19 -5.17 18.22
CA ALA A 36 6.25 -5.65 19.59
C ALA A 36 4.87 -5.62 20.28
N CYS A 37 4.06 -4.61 20.01
CA CYS A 37 2.68 -4.55 20.51
C CYS A 37 1.84 -5.70 19.95
N MET A 38 1.89 -5.97 18.65
CA MET A 38 1.13 -7.06 18.02
C MET A 38 1.63 -8.43 18.51
N ARG A 39 2.94 -8.61 18.67
CA ARG A 39 3.50 -9.82 19.28
C ARG A 39 3.03 -10.01 20.73
N ALA A 40 2.95 -8.94 21.51
CA ALA A 40 2.45 -9.02 22.89
C ALA A 40 0.96 -9.44 22.92
N LEU A 41 0.11 -8.89 22.06
CA LEU A 41 -1.30 -9.27 21.94
C LEU A 41 -1.46 -10.74 21.53
N GLU A 42 -0.64 -11.23 20.59
CA GLU A 42 -0.60 -12.63 20.20
C GLU A 42 -0.23 -13.53 21.39
N MET A 43 0.86 -13.19 22.10
CA MET A 43 1.31 -13.96 23.28
C MET A 43 0.30 -13.96 24.44
N LEU A 44 -0.57 -12.96 24.53
CA LEU A 44 -1.66 -12.86 25.50
C LEU A 44 -2.92 -13.61 25.04
N GLY A 45 -2.95 -14.13 23.79
CA GLY A 45 -4.09 -14.85 23.25
C GLY A 45 -5.30 -13.95 22.95
N VAL A 46 -5.05 -12.68 22.60
CA VAL A 46 -6.08 -11.67 22.33
C VAL A 46 -6.73 -11.85 20.96
N PHE A 47 -5.96 -12.23 19.93
CA PHE A 47 -6.44 -12.26 18.56
C PHE A 47 -7.65 -13.16 18.30
N PRO A 48 -7.80 -14.35 18.89
CA PRO A 48 -9.00 -15.16 18.68
C PRO A 48 -10.32 -14.45 19.04
N TYR A 49 -10.24 -13.45 19.92
CA TYR A 49 -11.42 -12.68 20.37
C TYR A 49 -11.56 -11.33 19.68
N LEU A 50 -10.48 -10.79 19.14
CA LEU A 50 -10.44 -9.42 18.61
C LEU A 50 -10.29 -9.38 17.09
N MET A 51 -9.35 -10.15 16.54
CA MET A 51 -8.99 -10.21 15.12
C MET A 51 -8.62 -11.67 14.77
N PRO A 52 -9.60 -12.60 14.79
CA PRO A 52 -9.34 -14.04 14.66
C PRO A 52 -8.66 -14.43 13.35
N GLU A 53 -8.86 -13.67 12.28
CA GLU A 53 -8.22 -13.85 10.97
C GLU A 53 -6.68 -13.77 11.05
N LEU A 54 -6.12 -12.96 11.96
CA LEU A 54 -4.67 -12.89 12.16
C LEU A 54 -4.10 -14.17 12.77
N SER A 55 -4.88 -14.87 13.59
CA SER A 55 -4.47 -16.15 14.18
C SER A 55 -4.22 -17.22 13.12
N ALA A 56 -4.92 -17.16 11.99
CA ALA A 56 -4.79 -18.11 10.89
C ALA A 56 -3.45 -17.97 10.13
N MET A 57 -2.76 -16.84 10.25
CA MET A 57 -1.50 -16.57 9.54
C MET A 57 -0.31 -17.35 10.14
N LYS A 58 -0.44 -17.79 11.39
CA LYS A 58 0.63 -18.44 12.15
C LYS A 58 0.94 -19.84 11.60
N GLY A 59 2.22 -20.13 11.37
CA GLY A 59 2.68 -21.43 10.88
C GLY A 59 2.40 -21.67 9.39
N VAL A 60 1.86 -20.69 8.65
CA VAL A 60 1.63 -20.79 7.21
C VAL A 60 2.94 -20.55 6.48
N THR A 61 3.52 -21.63 5.96
CA THR A 61 4.80 -21.61 5.23
C THR A 61 4.64 -20.96 3.85
N GLN A 62 5.68 -20.27 3.42
CA GLN A 62 5.79 -19.60 2.14
C GLN A 62 6.97 -20.19 1.35
N SER A 63 6.98 -20.03 0.02
CA SER A 63 8.13 -20.41 -0.81
C SER A 63 9.20 -19.30 -0.78
N GLU A 64 10.43 -19.67 -1.11
CA GLU A 64 11.50 -18.71 -1.37
C GLU A 64 11.02 -17.58 -2.30
N PRO A 65 11.45 -16.36 -2.04
CA PRO A 65 12.50 -15.90 -1.13
C PRO A 65 12.05 -15.58 0.31
N HIS A 66 10.83 -15.96 0.73
CA HIS A 66 10.37 -15.74 2.10
C HIS A 66 11.12 -16.65 3.08
N ILE A 67 11.61 -16.06 4.18
CA ILE A 67 12.38 -16.76 5.21
C ILE A 67 11.56 -17.08 6.46
N TYR A 68 10.36 -16.50 6.58
CA TYR A 68 9.44 -16.63 7.70
C TYR A 68 8.10 -17.23 7.27
N ASP A 69 7.31 -17.72 8.22
CA ASP A 69 5.88 -17.94 8.00
C ASP A 69 5.15 -16.60 7.82
N VAL A 70 3.87 -16.65 7.43
CA VAL A 70 3.10 -15.41 7.12
C VAL A 70 3.01 -14.48 8.32
N TRP A 71 2.88 -15.00 9.55
CA TRP A 71 2.76 -14.17 10.74
C TRP A 71 4.07 -13.49 11.12
N GLU A 72 5.17 -14.24 11.20
CA GLU A 72 6.48 -13.68 11.52
C GLU A 72 6.98 -12.71 10.43
N HIS A 73 6.65 -13.00 9.16
CA HIS A 73 6.86 -12.06 8.06
C HIS A 73 6.10 -10.74 8.30
N THR A 74 4.82 -10.80 8.63
CA THR A 74 4.00 -9.62 8.89
C THR A 74 4.55 -8.77 10.04
N LEU A 75 4.97 -9.40 11.14
CA LEU A 75 5.62 -8.68 12.24
C LEU A 75 6.94 -8.03 11.80
N SER A 76 7.73 -8.71 10.98
CA SER A 76 8.96 -8.15 10.40
C SER A 76 8.66 -6.94 9.52
N VAL A 77 7.61 -7.00 8.70
CA VAL A 77 7.14 -5.86 7.87
C VAL A 77 6.80 -4.66 8.74
N LEU A 78 6.04 -4.85 9.84
CA LEU A 78 5.74 -3.76 10.77
C LEU A 78 7.00 -3.13 11.37
N GLY A 79 7.96 -3.94 11.78
CA GLY A 79 9.23 -3.46 12.35
C GLY A 79 10.07 -2.70 11.31
N TYR A 80 10.18 -3.20 10.09
CA TYR A 80 10.91 -2.52 9.02
C TYR A 80 10.19 -1.24 8.55
N LEU A 81 8.86 -1.24 8.48
CA LEU A 81 8.08 -0.05 8.16
C LEU A 81 8.32 1.06 9.19
N GLU A 82 8.34 0.72 10.48
CA GLU A 82 8.69 1.64 11.54
C GLU A 82 10.10 2.22 11.36
N ALA A 83 11.09 1.37 11.13
CA ALA A 83 12.47 1.80 10.94
C ALA A 83 12.65 2.71 9.71
N ILE A 84 11.96 2.38 8.60
CA ILE A 84 11.94 3.20 7.38
C ILE A 84 11.36 4.58 7.66
N ILE A 85 10.18 4.66 8.28
CA ILE A 85 9.53 5.93 8.59
C ILE A 85 10.38 6.76 9.57
N ALA A 86 10.94 6.13 10.60
CA ALA A 86 11.80 6.81 11.56
C ALA A 86 13.06 7.41 10.91
N SER A 87 13.65 6.71 9.94
CA SER A 87 14.86 7.20 9.23
C SER A 87 14.57 8.29 8.20
N LEU A 88 13.32 8.44 7.78
CA LEU A 88 12.86 9.48 6.85
C LEU A 88 12.28 10.72 7.56
N ARG A 89 12.24 10.76 8.88
CA ARG A 89 11.81 11.95 9.65
C ARG A 89 12.82 13.10 9.53
N ILE A 90 12.35 14.32 9.68
CA ILE A 90 13.22 15.50 9.83
C ILE A 90 14.10 15.33 11.09
N GLY A 91 15.37 15.67 10.96
CA GLY A 91 16.34 15.59 12.06
C GLY A 91 16.97 14.20 12.28
N TYR A 92 16.60 13.17 11.51
CA TYR A 92 17.30 11.89 11.57
C TYR A 92 18.73 12.03 11.03
N SER A 93 19.72 11.59 11.81
CA SER A 93 21.12 11.52 11.38
C SER A 93 21.45 10.11 10.89
N ALA A 94 22.06 10.03 9.70
CA ALA A 94 22.56 8.76 9.17
C ALA A 94 23.68 8.16 10.04
N GLU A 95 24.32 8.96 10.88
CA GLU A 95 25.35 8.51 11.86
C GLU A 95 24.74 7.66 12.99
N GLU A 96 23.43 7.75 13.19
CA GLU A 96 22.71 6.95 14.19
C GLU A 96 22.49 5.49 13.74
N THR A 97 22.80 5.16 12.48
CA THR A 97 22.60 3.79 11.97
C THR A 97 23.90 3.11 11.58
N ASN A 98 24.04 1.87 12.00
CA ASN A 98 25.09 0.95 11.51
C ASN A 98 24.56 0.01 10.40
N ASP A 99 23.32 0.20 9.97
CA ASP A 99 22.67 -0.62 8.93
C ASP A 99 22.85 0.03 7.55
N MET A 100 23.58 -0.65 6.67
CA MET A 100 23.85 -0.24 5.30
C MET A 100 22.54 0.04 4.53
N PHE A 101 21.51 -0.76 4.71
CA PHE A 101 20.24 -0.62 4.00
C PHE A 101 19.52 0.68 4.38
N THR A 102 19.54 1.04 5.66
CA THR A 102 19.02 2.32 6.16
C THR A 102 19.87 3.49 5.65
N GLY A 103 21.19 3.34 5.58
CA GLY A 103 22.08 4.35 5.00
C GLY A 103 21.75 4.63 3.53
N LEU A 104 21.57 3.59 2.71
CA LEU A 104 21.16 3.71 1.31
C LEU A 104 19.76 4.33 1.16
N LEU A 105 18.82 3.97 2.02
CA LEU A 105 17.47 4.54 2.06
C LEU A 105 17.54 6.06 2.29
N THR A 106 18.28 6.50 3.31
CA THR A 106 18.40 7.92 3.64
C THR A 106 19.12 8.72 2.54
N LEU A 107 20.10 8.13 1.88
CA LEU A 107 20.78 8.72 0.74
C LEU A 107 19.82 8.93 -0.45
N ARG A 108 18.96 7.95 -0.75
CA ARG A 108 18.07 7.97 -1.94
C ARG A 108 16.76 8.73 -1.71
N LEU A 109 16.16 8.62 -0.52
CA LEU A 109 14.83 9.16 -0.23
C LEU A 109 14.83 10.30 0.80
N GLY A 110 15.97 10.59 1.43
CA GLY A 110 16.08 11.62 2.46
C GLY A 110 15.75 13.05 1.98
N ARG A 111 15.82 13.29 0.66
CA ARG A 111 15.37 14.56 0.05
C ARG A 111 13.86 14.81 0.21
N PHE A 112 13.07 13.79 0.47
CA PHE A 112 11.60 13.86 0.62
C PHE A 112 11.12 13.93 2.08
N ARG A 113 12.01 14.22 3.05
CA ARG A 113 11.66 14.24 4.48
C ARG A 113 10.53 15.20 4.83
N GLU A 114 10.50 16.37 4.20
CA GLU A 114 9.44 17.36 4.41
C GLU A 114 8.10 16.84 3.87
N GLN A 115 8.10 16.23 2.70
CA GLN A 115 6.92 15.65 2.09
C GLN A 115 6.37 14.46 2.90
N PHE A 116 7.25 13.58 3.39
CA PHE A 116 6.85 12.50 4.30
C PHE A 116 6.29 13.05 5.61
N THR A 117 6.91 14.09 6.17
CA THR A 117 6.42 14.74 7.39
C THR A 117 5.03 15.33 7.17
N ALA A 118 4.81 16.02 6.05
CA ALA A 118 3.50 16.57 5.69
C ALA A 118 2.47 15.44 5.44
N HIS A 119 2.87 14.36 4.77
CA HIS A 119 2.01 13.19 4.53
C HIS A 119 1.49 12.57 5.84
N PHE A 120 2.39 12.34 6.80
CA PHE A 120 2.02 11.75 8.11
C PHE A 120 1.39 12.74 9.10
N ALA A 121 1.48 14.04 8.84
CA ALA A 121 0.75 15.05 9.60
C ALA A 121 -0.76 15.06 9.28
N ASN A 122 -1.15 14.46 8.15
CA ASN A 122 -2.55 14.34 7.78
C ASN A 122 -3.27 13.33 8.68
N SER A 123 -4.54 13.62 8.95
CA SER A 123 -5.45 12.71 9.65
C SER A 123 -6.65 12.44 8.77
N LEU A 124 -7.11 11.18 8.75
CA LEU A 124 -8.31 10.77 8.01
C LEU A 124 -9.60 11.13 8.76
N ASN A 125 -9.45 11.38 10.06
CA ASN A 125 -10.48 11.94 10.94
C ASN A 125 -9.81 12.64 12.13
N THR A 126 -10.60 13.17 13.09
CA THR A 126 -10.10 13.98 14.22
C THR A 126 -9.09 13.27 15.11
N ASP A 127 -9.12 11.92 15.21
CA ASP A 127 -8.41 11.19 16.26
C ASP A 127 -7.42 10.15 15.72
N ARG A 128 -7.45 9.85 14.42
CA ARG A 128 -6.62 8.78 13.85
C ARG A 128 -5.79 9.25 12.66
N SER A 129 -4.48 9.05 12.80
CA SER A 129 -3.50 9.47 11.80
C SER A 129 -3.44 8.52 10.60
N VAL A 130 -3.02 9.06 9.45
CA VAL A 130 -2.64 8.29 8.25
C VAL A 130 -1.65 7.18 8.61
N ARG A 131 -0.70 7.47 9.52
CA ARG A 131 0.28 6.49 9.99
C ARG A 131 -0.38 5.25 10.61
N ALA A 132 -1.35 5.40 11.50
CA ALA A 132 -2.00 4.26 12.14
C ALA A 132 -2.79 3.40 11.14
N ALA A 133 -3.45 4.03 10.16
CA ALA A 133 -4.13 3.33 9.06
C ALA A 133 -3.13 2.56 8.17
N LEU A 134 -1.95 3.14 7.88
CA LEU A 134 -0.88 2.49 7.15
C LEU A 134 -0.39 1.22 7.88
N PHE A 135 -0.15 1.29 9.19
CA PHE A 135 0.27 0.12 9.97
C PHE A 135 -0.84 -0.92 10.09
N PHE A 136 -2.11 -0.51 10.14
CA PHE A 136 -3.22 -1.45 10.07
C PHE A 136 -3.27 -2.16 8.71
N ALA A 137 -3.08 -1.44 7.61
CA ALA A 137 -2.98 -2.04 6.28
C ALA A 137 -1.78 -3.00 6.17
N ALA A 138 -0.61 -2.63 6.71
CA ALA A 138 0.56 -3.49 6.75
C ALA A 138 0.35 -4.74 7.61
N LEU A 139 -0.41 -4.66 8.71
CA LEU A 139 -0.80 -5.83 9.52
C LEU A 139 -1.69 -6.80 8.73
N TYR A 140 -2.51 -6.29 7.82
CA TYR A 140 -3.50 -7.07 7.07
C TYR A 140 -3.09 -7.41 5.63
N HIS A 141 -1.94 -6.94 5.13
CA HIS A 141 -1.58 -7.07 3.70
C HIS A 141 -1.59 -8.52 3.21
N ASP A 142 -1.21 -9.46 4.08
CA ASP A 142 -1.09 -10.89 3.81
C ASP A 142 -2.15 -11.76 4.53
N VAL A 143 -3.15 -11.15 5.12
CA VAL A 143 -4.14 -11.84 5.98
C VAL A 143 -4.87 -12.99 5.28
N GLN A 144 -5.00 -12.96 3.97
CA GLN A 144 -5.68 -14.00 3.18
C GLN A 144 -4.75 -15.03 2.55
N LYS A 145 -3.44 -14.96 2.78
CA LYS A 145 -2.51 -16.04 2.36
C LYS A 145 -2.93 -17.43 2.89
N PRO A 146 -3.35 -17.59 4.16
CA PRO A 146 -3.84 -18.90 4.65
C PRO A 146 -4.97 -19.50 3.81
N ALA A 147 -5.97 -18.68 3.48
CA ALA A 147 -7.18 -19.13 2.75
C ALA A 147 -6.96 -19.28 1.23
N THR A 148 -5.92 -18.64 0.68
CA THR A 148 -5.61 -18.69 -0.76
C THR A 148 -4.41 -19.58 -1.08
N ARG A 149 -3.90 -20.30 -0.08
CA ARG A 149 -2.74 -21.17 -0.24
C ARG A 149 -3.02 -22.31 -1.23
N SER A 150 -2.20 -22.42 -2.22
CA SER A 150 -2.16 -23.54 -3.17
C SER A 150 -0.72 -24.00 -3.40
N VAL A 151 -0.54 -25.18 -3.97
CA VAL A 151 0.77 -25.70 -4.33
C VAL A 151 0.74 -26.01 -5.83
N ASP A 152 1.66 -25.44 -6.60
CA ASP A 152 1.76 -25.70 -8.02
C ASP A 152 2.41 -27.08 -8.31
N GLU A 153 2.42 -27.52 -9.58
CA GLU A 153 2.98 -28.81 -10.01
C GLU A 153 4.48 -28.96 -9.70
N ALA A 154 5.20 -27.85 -9.53
CA ALA A 154 6.61 -27.83 -9.15
C ALA A 154 6.82 -27.83 -7.62
N GLY A 155 5.73 -27.99 -6.82
CA GLY A 155 5.78 -27.99 -5.36
C GLY A 155 5.91 -26.61 -4.74
N ARG A 156 5.77 -25.51 -5.51
CA ARG A 156 5.88 -24.14 -4.99
C ARG A 156 4.55 -23.69 -4.43
N VAL A 157 4.61 -23.08 -3.23
CA VAL A 157 3.46 -22.48 -2.60
C VAL A 157 3.08 -21.17 -3.31
N ARG A 158 1.79 -21.01 -3.62
CA ARG A 158 1.19 -19.84 -4.27
C ARG A 158 0.00 -19.34 -3.48
N PHE A 159 -0.29 -18.04 -3.62
CA PHE A 159 -1.36 -17.35 -2.90
C PHE A 159 -2.11 -16.42 -3.86
N PHE A 160 -2.85 -17.01 -4.82
CA PHE A 160 -3.57 -16.21 -5.82
C PHE A 160 -4.70 -15.40 -5.17
N ASP A 161 -4.83 -14.13 -5.59
CA ASP A 161 -5.85 -13.18 -5.13
C ASP A 161 -5.84 -12.89 -3.61
N HIS A 162 -4.73 -13.19 -2.89
CA HIS A 162 -4.64 -12.88 -1.46
C HIS A 162 -4.73 -11.38 -1.18
N ASP A 163 -4.28 -10.54 -2.09
CA ASP A 163 -4.33 -9.09 -2.05
C ASP A 163 -5.78 -8.58 -2.16
N VAL A 164 -6.55 -9.06 -3.14
CA VAL A 164 -7.96 -8.69 -3.34
C VAL A 164 -8.82 -9.18 -2.18
N LYS A 165 -8.73 -10.47 -1.82
CA LYS A 165 -9.47 -11.04 -0.71
C LYS A 165 -9.03 -10.49 0.64
N GLY A 166 -7.75 -10.15 0.79
CA GLY A 166 -7.21 -9.49 1.97
C GLY A 166 -7.81 -8.11 2.17
N ALA A 167 -7.95 -7.34 1.10
CA ALA A 167 -8.61 -6.04 1.12
C ALA A 167 -10.08 -6.15 1.56
N GLU A 168 -10.82 -7.16 1.08
CA GLU A 168 -12.20 -7.41 1.50
C GLU A 168 -12.32 -7.74 3.00
N VAL A 169 -11.44 -8.59 3.52
CA VAL A 169 -11.40 -8.95 4.95
C VAL A 169 -11.03 -7.74 5.80
N ALA A 170 -10.04 -6.96 5.41
CA ALA A 170 -9.65 -5.75 6.12
C ALA A 170 -10.75 -4.69 6.10
N SER A 171 -11.47 -4.53 4.97
CA SER A 171 -12.65 -3.66 4.86
C SER A 171 -13.78 -4.10 5.82
N GLN A 172 -14.03 -5.40 5.91
CA GLN A 172 -15.02 -5.94 6.84
C GLN A 172 -14.62 -5.65 8.29
N ARG A 173 -13.35 -5.91 8.67
CA ARG A 173 -12.83 -5.59 10.00
C ARG A 173 -12.88 -4.09 10.29
N GLY A 174 -12.59 -3.26 9.30
CA GLY A 174 -12.71 -1.81 9.41
C GLY A 174 -14.15 -1.36 9.74
N ARG A 175 -15.14 -1.95 9.08
CA ARG A 175 -16.57 -1.71 9.40
C ARG A 175 -16.94 -2.14 10.82
N GLU A 176 -16.48 -3.30 11.25
CA GLU A 176 -16.71 -3.82 12.61
C GLU A 176 -16.04 -2.95 13.69
N PHE A 177 -14.94 -2.31 13.37
CA PHE A 177 -14.25 -1.31 14.20
C PHE A 177 -14.81 0.11 14.05
N ASN A 178 -15.88 0.31 13.29
CA ASN A 178 -16.47 1.62 13.01
C ASN A 178 -15.42 2.63 12.51
N LEU A 179 -14.56 2.19 11.56
CA LEU A 179 -13.69 3.10 10.82
C LEU A 179 -14.52 3.94 9.85
N SER A 180 -14.04 5.15 9.52
CA SER A 180 -14.65 5.96 8.47
C SER A 180 -14.46 5.33 7.08
N ASN A 181 -15.31 5.73 6.12
CA ASN A 181 -15.18 5.25 4.75
C ASN A 181 -13.81 5.60 4.15
N ASP A 182 -13.27 6.77 4.46
CA ASP A 182 -11.96 7.20 3.95
C ASP A 182 -10.81 6.34 4.51
N GLU A 183 -10.90 5.95 5.79
CA GLU A 183 -9.95 5.02 6.40
C GLU A 183 -10.03 3.63 5.75
N ILE A 184 -11.24 3.10 5.58
CA ILE A 184 -11.47 1.80 4.95
C ILE A 184 -10.97 1.80 3.51
N GLU A 185 -11.31 2.82 2.72
CA GLU A 185 -10.87 2.94 1.33
C GLU A 185 -9.35 3.00 1.22
N ARG A 186 -8.69 3.76 2.10
CA ARG A 186 -7.23 3.85 2.11
C ARG A 186 -6.57 2.51 2.44
N ILE A 187 -7.04 1.83 3.50
CA ILE A 187 -6.56 0.50 3.91
C ILE A 187 -6.76 -0.51 2.77
N GLU A 188 -7.95 -0.53 2.17
CA GLU A 188 -8.28 -1.40 1.05
C GLU A 188 -7.34 -1.19 -0.13
N LYS A 189 -7.08 0.06 -0.53
CA LYS A 189 -6.17 0.40 -1.62
C LYS A 189 -4.75 -0.08 -1.35
N ILE A 190 -4.24 0.10 -0.14
CA ILE A 190 -2.90 -0.35 0.23
C ILE A 190 -2.81 -1.87 0.10
N ILE A 191 -3.75 -2.62 0.68
CA ILE A 191 -3.72 -4.08 0.67
C ILE A 191 -3.88 -4.62 -0.75
N LYS A 192 -4.88 -4.13 -1.50
CA LYS A 192 -5.19 -4.58 -2.85
C LYS A 192 -4.06 -4.37 -3.85
N HIS A 193 -3.23 -3.37 -3.63
CA HIS A 193 -2.20 -2.98 -4.59
C HIS A 193 -0.76 -3.20 -4.10
N HIS A 194 -0.55 -3.80 -2.91
CA HIS A 194 0.80 -3.94 -2.33
C HIS A 194 1.77 -4.72 -3.23
N MET A 195 1.29 -5.68 -4.02
CA MET A 195 2.13 -6.46 -4.93
C MET A 195 2.71 -5.64 -6.10
N ARG A 196 2.14 -4.46 -6.43
CA ARG A 196 2.60 -3.66 -7.59
C ARG A 196 4.02 -3.14 -7.43
N PHE A 197 4.41 -2.78 -6.22
CA PHE A 197 5.77 -2.31 -5.95
C PHE A 197 6.80 -3.42 -6.22
N HIS A 198 6.53 -4.63 -5.78
CA HIS A 198 7.38 -5.80 -6.05
C HIS A 198 7.50 -6.11 -7.53
N PHE A 199 6.42 -5.99 -8.27
CA PHE A 199 6.44 -6.17 -9.71
C PHE A 199 7.40 -5.19 -10.40
N PHE A 200 7.37 -3.91 -10.03
CA PHE A 200 8.30 -2.91 -10.58
C PHE A 200 9.74 -3.20 -10.18
N THR A 201 9.98 -3.54 -8.92
CA THR A 201 11.32 -3.88 -8.41
C THR A 201 11.90 -5.08 -9.15
N SER A 202 11.14 -6.15 -9.32
CA SER A 202 11.58 -7.35 -10.01
C SER A 202 11.91 -7.09 -11.49
N ARG A 203 11.14 -6.23 -12.17
CA ARG A 203 11.44 -5.85 -13.55
C ARG A 203 12.69 -4.99 -13.67
N LEU A 204 12.90 -4.07 -12.74
CA LEU A 204 14.13 -3.28 -12.72
C LEU A 204 15.36 -4.15 -12.41
N GLU A 205 15.24 -5.08 -11.46
CA GLU A 205 16.32 -5.99 -11.07
C GLU A 205 16.68 -6.95 -12.21
N GLY A 206 15.69 -7.60 -12.83
CA GLY A 206 15.89 -8.61 -13.88
C GLY A 206 16.14 -7.99 -15.26
N ASP A 207 15.18 -7.22 -15.75
CA ASP A 207 15.16 -6.73 -17.13
C ASP A 207 15.81 -5.36 -17.29
N LYS A 208 16.27 -4.71 -16.20
CA LYS A 208 16.75 -3.32 -16.14
C LYS A 208 15.70 -2.32 -16.68
N GLN A 209 14.41 -2.65 -16.53
CA GLN A 209 13.32 -1.86 -17.07
C GLN A 209 12.63 -1.04 -15.96
N GLU A 210 12.74 0.28 -16.08
CA GLU A 210 11.99 1.24 -15.26
C GLU A 210 10.49 1.21 -15.59
N PRO A 211 9.62 1.58 -14.62
CA PRO A 211 8.20 1.70 -14.88
C PRO A 211 7.92 2.77 -15.94
N SER A 212 7.12 2.43 -16.95
CA SER A 212 6.71 3.39 -17.97
C SER A 212 5.81 4.49 -17.38
N ARG A 213 5.71 5.66 -18.03
CA ARG A 213 4.78 6.74 -17.62
C ARG A 213 3.35 6.23 -17.44
N LYS A 214 2.90 5.32 -18.31
CA LYS A 214 1.59 4.65 -18.20
C LYS A 214 1.47 3.81 -16.92
N ALA A 215 2.50 3.07 -16.56
CA ALA A 215 2.51 2.24 -15.35
C ALA A 215 2.50 3.10 -14.09
N ILE A 216 3.27 4.21 -14.07
CA ILE A 216 3.28 5.19 -12.98
C ILE A 216 1.90 5.87 -12.84
N TYR A 217 1.31 6.33 -13.96
CA TYR A 217 -0.03 6.92 -13.96
C TYR A 217 -1.05 5.97 -13.33
N ARG A 218 -1.10 4.72 -13.82
CA ARG A 218 -2.04 3.70 -13.32
C ARG A 218 -1.80 3.34 -11.86
N PHE A 219 -0.55 3.35 -11.40
CA PHE A 219 -0.23 3.13 -10.00
C PHE A 219 -0.90 4.18 -9.11
N PHE A 220 -0.74 5.46 -9.40
CA PHE A 220 -1.31 6.54 -8.59
C PHE A 220 -2.81 6.79 -8.89
N ARG A 221 -3.30 6.52 -10.10
CA ARG A 221 -4.73 6.54 -10.40
C ARG A 221 -5.51 5.59 -9.47
N ASP A 222 -5.00 4.37 -9.31
CA ASP A 222 -5.68 3.33 -8.54
C ASP A 222 -5.49 3.52 -7.03
N ALA A 223 -4.31 3.95 -6.62
CA ALA A 223 -3.97 4.14 -5.20
C ALA A 223 -4.33 5.53 -4.65
N GLY A 224 -4.34 6.57 -5.49
CA GLY A 224 -4.47 7.95 -5.02
C GLY A 224 -3.36 8.33 -4.05
N GLU A 225 -3.70 9.02 -2.97
CA GLU A 225 -2.75 9.40 -1.91
C GLU A 225 -2.12 8.20 -1.19
N ALA A 226 -2.80 7.04 -1.16
CA ALA A 226 -2.25 5.81 -0.62
C ALA A 226 -1.06 5.26 -1.44
N GLY A 227 -0.75 5.85 -2.60
CA GLY A 227 0.42 5.50 -3.39
C GLY A 227 1.74 5.71 -2.64
N VAL A 228 1.84 6.73 -1.79
CA VAL A 228 2.99 6.96 -0.92
C VAL A 228 3.11 5.83 0.12
N ASP A 229 2.00 5.43 0.72
CA ASP A 229 1.94 4.33 1.68
C ASP A 229 2.35 3.00 1.03
N LEU A 230 1.91 2.75 -0.21
CA LEU A 230 2.29 1.55 -0.98
C LEU A 230 3.79 1.47 -1.24
N VAL A 231 4.46 2.59 -1.51
CA VAL A 231 5.92 2.63 -1.66
C VAL A 231 6.59 2.22 -0.35
N LEU A 232 6.14 2.75 0.79
CA LEU A 232 6.72 2.44 2.09
C LEU A 232 6.46 0.99 2.52
N VAL A 233 5.22 0.49 2.33
CA VAL A 233 4.90 -0.93 2.59
C VAL A 233 5.73 -1.84 1.69
N GLY A 234 5.86 -1.53 0.39
CA GLY A 234 6.64 -2.34 -0.53
C GLY A 234 8.13 -2.44 -0.16
N LEU A 235 8.73 -1.35 0.33
CA LEU A 235 10.11 -1.36 0.85
C LEU A 235 10.22 -2.22 2.13
N ALA A 236 9.26 -2.09 3.05
CA ALA A 236 9.24 -2.84 4.30
C ALA A 236 9.00 -4.34 4.05
N ASP A 237 8.07 -4.66 3.15
CA ASP A 237 7.72 -6.02 2.75
C ASP A 237 8.91 -6.73 2.07
N LEU A 238 9.63 -6.04 1.17
CA LEU A 238 10.86 -6.58 0.58
C LEU A 238 11.91 -6.94 1.64
N ARG A 239 12.10 -6.07 2.64
CA ARG A 239 13.01 -6.37 3.77
C ARG A 239 12.51 -7.54 4.61
N GLY A 240 11.22 -7.60 4.89
CA GLY A 240 10.58 -8.70 5.63
C GLY A 240 10.66 -10.04 4.89
N THR A 241 10.51 -10.01 3.57
CA THR A 241 10.57 -11.20 2.71
C THR A 241 11.96 -11.81 2.67
N ARG A 242 12.99 -11.00 2.43
CA ARG A 242 14.36 -11.48 2.21
C ARG A 242 15.22 -11.49 3.47
N GLY A 243 14.90 -10.66 4.46
CA GLY A 243 15.66 -10.56 5.72
C GLY A 243 17.17 -10.46 5.47
N PRO A 244 18.01 -11.33 6.11
CA PRO A 244 19.45 -11.32 5.92
C PRO A 244 19.92 -11.70 4.50
N ALA A 245 19.07 -12.33 3.69
CA ALA A 245 19.37 -12.67 2.29
C ALA A 245 19.12 -11.52 1.31
N LEU A 246 18.67 -10.36 1.79
CA LEU A 246 18.50 -9.17 0.96
C LEU A 246 19.88 -8.69 0.47
N THR A 247 20.05 -8.62 -0.85
CA THR A 247 21.27 -8.10 -1.45
C THR A 247 21.23 -6.58 -1.59
N GLN A 248 22.39 -5.96 -1.64
CA GLN A 248 22.50 -4.52 -1.89
C GLN A 248 21.91 -4.15 -3.27
N GLU A 249 22.08 -5.01 -4.27
CA GLU A 249 21.56 -4.80 -5.63
C GLU A 249 20.02 -4.75 -5.63
N THR A 250 19.37 -5.76 -5.04
CA THR A 250 17.91 -5.80 -4.92
C THR A 250 17.36 -4.58 -4.16
N TRP A 251 18.02 -4.21 -3.05
CA TRP A 251 17.60 -3.04 -2.27
C TRP A 251 17.76 -1.73 -3.05
N THR A 252 18.87 -1.56 -3.78
CA THR A 252 19.10 -0.39 -4.62
C THR A 252 18.03 -0.28 -5.71
N ALA A 253 17.68 -1.39 -6.37
CA ALA A 253 16.59 -1.41 -7.36
C ALA A 253 15.25 -0.98 -6.73
N ALA A 254 14.93 -1.47 -5.54
CA ALA A 254 13.71 -1.06 -4.81
C ALA A 254 13.72 0.43 -4.46
N LEU A 255 14.86 0.96 -4.01
CA LEU A 255 15.01 2.39 -3.71
C LEU A 255 14.91 3.26 -4.97
N ASP A 256 15.42 2.79 -6.12
CA ASP A 256 15.29 3.51 -7.38
C ASP A 256 13.82 3.54 -7.85
N ILE A 257 13.08 2.43 -7.72
CA ILE A 257 11.62 2.41 -7.97
C ILE A 257 10.89 3.38 -7.02
N ALA A 258 11.20 3.34 -5.73
CA ALA A 258 10.61 4.25 -4.74
C ALA A 258 10.87 5.71 -5.12
N ARG A 259 12.11 6.04 -5.46
CA ARG A 259 12.50 7.39 -5.90
C ARG A 259 11.74 7.82 -7.16
N ILE A 260 11.67 6.98 -8.19
CA ILE A 260 10.95 7.27 -9.44
C ILE A 260 9.47 7.55 -9.16
N LEU A 261 8.81 6.72 -8.36
CA LEU A 261 7.40 6.91 -8.01
C LEU A 261 7.19 8.22 -7.24
N LEU A 262 8.00 8.49 -6.21
CA LEU A 262 7.87 9.68 -5.37
C LEU A 262 8.24 10.99 -6.10
N GLU A 263 9.24 10.98 -6.99
CA GLU A 263 9.56 12.11 -7.87
C GLU A 263 8.37 12.47 -8.77
N ASN A 264 7.72 11.48 -9.37
CA ASN A 264 6.54 11.72 -10.20
C ASN A 264 5.36 12.22 -9.37
N TYR A 265 5.17 11.73 -8.14
CA TYR A 265 4.06 12.13 -7.29
C TYR A 265 4.24 13.54 -6.70
N TRP A 266 5.42 13.88 -6.19
CA TRP A 266 5.65 15.14 -5.48
C TRP A 266 6.25 16.26 -6.32
N GLU A 267 7.12 15.94 -7.28
CA GLU A 267 7.85 16.95 -8.03
C GLU A 267 7.27 17.20 -9.42
N ARG A 268 6.65 16.18 -10.03
CA ARG A 268 6.11 16.26 -11.39
C ARG A 268 4.67 15.72 -11.50
N PRO A 269 3.77 16.05 -10.54
CA PRO A 269 2.42 15.47 -10.55
C PRO A 269 1.64 15.78 -11.83
N GLN A 270 1.77 16.99 -12.36
CA GLN A 270 1.06 17.42 -13.56
C GLN A 270 1.51 16.71 -14.85
N GLU A 271 2.72 16.16 -14.86
CA GLU A 271 3.22 15.45 -16.04
C GLU A 271 2.71 14.02 -16.14
N THR A 272 2.56 13.34 -15.00
CA THR A 272 2.36 11.88 -15.00
C THR A 272 1.24 11.41 -14.08
N VAL A 273 1.06 12.03 -12.92
CA VAL A 273 0.13 11.53 -11.89
C VAL A 273 -1.25 12.16 -11.98
N ALA A 274 -1.30 13.48 -12.12
CA ALA A 274 -2.51 14.28 -12.14
C ALA A 274 -2.44 15.35 -13.22
N PRO A 275 -2.43 14.98 -14.52
CA PRO A 275 -2.42 15.96 -15.60
C PRO A 275 -3.63 16.90 -15.53
N PRO A 276 -3.45 18.20 -15.87
CA PRO A 276 -4.53 19.17 -15.85
C PRO A 276 -5.64 18.78 -16.80
N ARG A 277 -6.89 19.07 -16.42
CA ARG A 277 -8.04 18.73 -17.26
C ARG A 277 -8.05 19.55 -18.54
N LEU A 278 -8.05 18.89 -19.70
CA LEU A 278 -8.24 19.51 -21.01
C LEU A 278 -9.71 19.69 -21.37
N LEU A 279 -10.58 18.78 -20.88
CA LEU A 279 -12.01 18.75 -21.10
C LEU A 279 -12.73 18.30 -19.84
N ASP A 280 -13.89 18.87 -19.56
CA ASP A 280 -14.83 18.31 -18.60
C ASP A 280 -15.88 17.40 -19.29
N GLY A 281 -16.72 16.73 -18.48
CA GLY A 281 -17.72 15.80 -19.01
C GLY A 281 -18.78 16.48 -19.88
N ASN A 282 -19.18 17.72 -19.56
CA ASN A 282 -20.18 18.47 -20.34
C ASN A 282 -19.60 18.94 -21.65
N GLU A 283 -18.37 19.39 -21.66
CA GLU A 283 -17.64 19.75 -22.87
C GLU A 283 -17.47 18.56 -23.80
N LEU A 284 -17.03 17.40 -23.24
CA LEU A 284 -16.83 16.17 -23.99
C LEU A 284 -18.16 15.68 -24.64
N MET A 285 -19.26 15.70 -23.88
CA MET A 285 -20.58 15.33 -24.38
C MET A 285 -21.01 16.22 -25.55
N ARG A 286 -20.78 17.53 -25.45
CA ARG A 286 -21.09 18.49 -26.53
C ARG A 286 -20.24 18.27 -27.79
N GLU A 287 -18.92 18.08 -27.60
CA GLU A 287 -17.98 17.89 -28.72
C GLU A 287 -18.24 16.59 -29.51
N LEU A 288 -18.69 15.55 -28.80
CA LEU A 288 -18.94 14.23 -29.39
C LEU A 288 -20.43 14.00 -29.73
N ASN A 289 -21.33 14.89 -29.30
CA ASN A 289 -22.78 14.73 -29.40
C ASN A 289 -23.28 13.40 -28.81
N ILE A 290 -22.83 13.07 -27.60
CA ILE A 290 -23.20 11.85 -26.84
C ILE A 290 -23.99 12.19 -25.59
N PRO A 291 -24.93 11.33 -25.15
CA PRO A 291 -25.65 11.52 -23.90
C PRO A 291 -24.77 11.25 -22.68
N PRO A 292 -25.17 11.73 -21.49
CA PRO A 292 -24.52 11.36 -20.24
C PRO A 292 -24.56 9.85 -20.01
N GLY A 293 -23.44 9.27 -19.56
CA GLY A 293 -23.34 7.83 -19.34
C GLY A 293 -21.91 7.37 -19.00
N ARG A 294 -21.76 6.09 -18.78
CA ARG A 294 -20.49 5.45 -18.40
C ARG A 294 -19.37 5.73 -19.41
N ILE A 295 -19.71 5.83 -20.69
CA ILE A 295 -18.75 6.08 -21.77
C ILE A 295 -18.02 7.42 -21.59
N VAL A 296 -18.70 8.46 -21.08
CA VAL A 296 -18.09 9.78 -20.84
C VAL A 296 -16.96 9.66 -19.83
N GLY A 297 -17.19 8.93 -18.72
CA GLY A 297 -16.16 8.67 -17.71
C GLY A 297 -14.97 7.87 -18.25
N GLN A 298 -15.23 6.87 -19.08
CA GLN A 298 -14.20 6.06 -19.73
C GLN A 298 -13.34 6.88 -20.69
N LEU A 299 -13.94 7.74 -21.49
CA LEU A 299 -13.24 8.63 -22.42
C LEU A 299 -12.39 9.67 -21.66
N LEU A 300 -12.93 10.28 -20.60
CA LEU A 300 -12.17 11.22 -19.76
C LEU A 300 -10.96 10.55 -19.10
N GLU A 301 -11.10 9.31 -18.66
CA GLU A 301 -10.00 8.53 -18.12
C GLU A 301 -8.94 8.20 -19.18
N ALA A 302 -9.38 7.81 -20.38
CA ALA A 302 -8.49 7.55 -21.51
C ALA A 302 -7.71 8.81 -21.94
N ILE A 303 -8.37 9.99 -21.94
CA ILE A 303 -7.71 11.28 -22.18
C ILE A 303 -6.62 11.52 -21.12
N ARG A 304 -6.91 11.34 -19.82
CA ARG A 304 -5.92 11.53 -18.76
C ARG A 304 -4.73 10.58 -18.89
N GLU A 305 -4.97 9.30 -19.20
CA GLU A 305 -3.89 8.35 -19.47
C GLU A 305 -3.09 8.79 -20.71
N GLY A 306 -3.75 9.30 -21.75
CA GLY A 306 -3.10 9.88 -22.94
C GLY A 306 -2.22 11.07 -22.61
N GLN A 307 -2.68 11.97 -21.74
CA GLN A 307 -1.90 13.12 -21.25
C GLN A 307 -0.68 12.66 -20.42
N ALA A 308 -0.91 11.79 -19.47
CA ALA A 308 0.16 11.24 -18.61
C ALA A 308 1.26 10.54 -19.44
N THR A 309 0.91 9.96 -20.59
CA THR A 309 1.86 9.30 -21.50
C THR A 309 2.46 10.25 -22.54
N GLY A 310 2.05 11.50 -22.57
CA GLY A 310 2.53 12.51 -23.54
C GLY A 310 1.95 12.33 -24.95
N LYS A 311 0.87 11.54 -25.10
CA LYS A 311 0.18 11.34 -26.40
C LYS A 311 -0.84 12.43 -26.68
N ILE A 312 -1.32 13.11 -25.66
CA ILE A 312 -2.34 14.15 -25.71
C ILE A 312 -1.80 15.34 -24.91
N SER A 313 -1.76 16.49 -25.51
CA SER A 313 -1.28 17.73 -24.89
C SER A 313 -2.25 18.91 -25.07
N THR A 314 -3.14 18.84 -26.05
CA THR A 314 -4.09 19.91 -26.35
C THR A 314 -5.53 19.43 -26.28
N ARG A 315 -6.46 20.38 -26.18
CA ARG A 315 -7.91 20.11 -26.22
C ARG A 315 -8.33 19.46 -27.53
N GLU A 316 -7.78 19.91 -28.63
CA GLU A 316 -8.07 19.41 -29.99
C GLU A 316 -7.64 17.95 -30.13
N GLU A 317 -6.45 17.62 -29.63
CA GLU A 317 -5.95 16.24 -29.59
C GLU A 317 -6.84 15.34 -28.72
N ALA A 318 -7.30 15.85 -27.56
CA ALA A 318 -8.21 15.11 -26.67
C ALA A 318 -9.55 14.80 -27.34
N VAL A 319 -10.14 15.77 -28.10
CA VAL A 319 -11.38 15.57 -28.85
C VAL A 319 -11.17 14.57 -29.98
N ALA A 320 -10.10 14.70 -30.76
CA ALA A 320 -9.77 13.80 -31.85
C ALA A 320 -9.60 12.36 -31.36
N PHE A 321 -8.79 12.19 -30.28
CA PHE A 321 -8.58 10.91 -29.64
C PHE A 321 -9.91 10.28 -29.15
N SER A 322 -10.77 11.08 -28.53
CA SER A 322 -12.04 10.59 -28.01
C SER A 322 -12.99 10.12 -29.10
N ARG A 323 -12.98 10.78 -30.29
CA ARG A 323 -13.74 10.33 -31.43
C ARG A 323 -13.29 8.98 -31.98
N GLU A 324 -11.98 8.72 -31.95
CA GLU A 324 -11.42 7.42 -32.36
C GLU A 324 -11.78 6.31 -31.37
N GLU A 325 -11.65 6.58 -30.05
CA GLU A 325 -12.02 5.60 -29.02
C GLU A 325 -13.52 5.28 -29.01
N LEU A 326 -14.37 6.29 -29.27
CA LEU A 326 -15.82 6.08 -29.38
C LEU A 326 -16.17 5.16 -30.56
N LYS A 327 -15.58 5.38 -31.76
CA LYS A 327 -15.77 4.50 -32.92
C LYS A 327 -15.33 3.05 -32.63
N LYS A 328 -14.22 2.84 -31.89
CA LYS A 328 -13.77 1.49 -31.50
C LYS A 328 -14.79 0.80 -30.58
N ALA A 329 -15.39 1.55 -29.65
CA ALA A 329 -16.38 1.04 -28.71
C ALA A 329 -17.72 0.69 -29.39
N GLU A 330 -18.05 1.29 -30.54
CA GLU A 330 -19.27 0.99 -31.34
C GLU A 330 -19.08 -0.22 -32.29
N THR A 331 -17.82 -0.58 -32.57
CA THR A 331 -17.48 -1.67 -33.52
C THR A 331 -17.05 -2.97 -32.84
N GLY A 332 -16.90 -3.02 -31.52
CA GLY A 332 -16.52 -4.19 -30.71
C GLY A 332 -17.62 -4.62 -29.75
#